data_bdea515af521f3ab8ddeb96e3862eaa5
#
_entry.id   bdea515af521f3ab8ddeb96e3862eaa5
#
_cell.length_a   1.000
_cell.length_b   1.000
_cell.length_c   1.000
_cell.angle_alpha   90.00
_cell.angle_beta   90.00
_cell.angle_gamma   90.00
#
_symmetry.space_group_name_H-M   'P 1'
#
loop_
_entity.id
_entity.type
_entity.pdbx_description
1 polymer ?
#
loop_
_entity_poly.entity_id
_entity_poly.type
_entity_poly.pdbx_seq_one_letter_code
_entity_poly.pdbx_strand_id
1 'polypeptide(L)'
;MPVTKITSLNENGLDVYASLTERQLKTSGNEGEGLFIAESPKVINVALDAGYEPVSLLCEEKHVEGDARDIIRRCGDIPVYVGERQLLASLTGYVLTRGVLCAMRRKPLPSIDEVCKGASRIVVINGVVDNTNVGAIFRSAAALGIDAVVLTGGACDPLNRRSVRVSMGSVFLVPWTWTDDYQRQLAASGFKTVAMALTDNSVAIDAPELAAEPRLAIVMGTEGDGLPQHAIDSADYVARIPMLHNVDSLNVAAASAVAFWQLRKRR
;
A
#
# COMPACT_ATOMS: atom_id res chain seq x y z
N MET A 1 6.03 4.31 31.42
CA MET A 1 6.34 3.67 30.12
C MET A 1 7.57 2.80 30.26
N PRO A 2 7.50 1.49 30.08
CA PRO A 2 8.65 0.61 30.28
C PRO A 2 9.56 0.65 29.04
N VAL A 3 10.74 1.26 29.18
CA VAL A 3 11.83 1.14 28.22
C VAL A 3 12.66 -0.08 28.62
N THR A 4 12.73 -1.07 27.74
CA THR A 4 13.43 -2.33 27.99
C THR A 4 14.66 -2.41 27.07
N LYS A 5 15.84 -2.50 27.66
CA LYS A 5 17.08 -2.73 26.89
C LYS A 5 17.17 -4.20 26.54
N ILE A 6 17.32 -4.47 25.24
CA ILE A 6 17.45 -5.83 24.69
C ILE A 6 18.89 -6.13 24.30
N THR A 7 19.30 -7.37 24.55
CA THR A 7 20.61 -7.89 24.18
C THR A 7 20.53 -9.03 23.16
N SER A 8 19.32 -9.57 22.97
CA SER A 8 19.02 -10.65 22.03
C SER A 8 17.67 -10.41 21.35
N LEU A 9 17.50 -10.91 20.14
CA LEU A 9 16.24 -10.87 19.39
C LEU A 9 15.24 -11.95 19.80
N ASN A 10 15.68 -12.89 20.65
CA ASN A 10 14.85 -13.98 21.18
C ASN A 10 14.14 -13.61 22.49
N GLU A 11 14.17 -12.34 22.90
CA GLU A 11 13.47 -11.88 24.07
C GLU A 11 11.97 -11.77 23.80
N ASN A 12 11.17 -12.03 24.85
CA ASN A 12 9.70 -12.01 24.74
C ASN A 12 9.17 -10.65 24.23
N GLY A 13 8.25 -10.70 23.27
CA GLY A 13 7.66 -9.52 22.65
C GLY A 13 8.38 -8.99 21.42
N LEU A 14 9.51 -9.62 21.04
CA LEU A 14 10.27 -9.25 19.85
C LEU A 14 9.94 -10.11 18.62
N ASP A 15 9.14 -11.17 18.79
CA ASP A 15 8.77 -12.09 17.72
C ASP A 15 8.17 -11.35 16.52
N VAL A 16 7.37 -10.32 16.77
CA VAL A 16 6.75 -9.48 15.74
C VAL A 16 7.76 -8.79 14.83
N TYR A 17 8.98 -8.56 15.31
CA TYR A 17 10.06 -7.92 14.55
C TYR A 17 11.04 -8.93 13.96
N ALA A 18 11.26 -10.07 14.63
CA ALA A 18 12.40 -10.96 14.41
C ALA A 18 12.03 -12.28 13.73
N SER A 19 10.96 -12.92 14.15
CA SER A 19 10.67 -14.31 13.80
C SER A 19 9.37 -14.53 13.03
N LEU A 20 8.37 -13.64 13.18
CA LEU A 20 7.11 -13.79 12.47
C LEU A 20 7.24 -13.36 11.00
N THR A 21 6.79 -14.22 10.12
CA THR A 21 6.62 -13.90 8.69
C THR A 21 5.48 -12.89 8.51
N GLU A 22 5.45 -12.19 7.38
CA GLU A 22 4.36 -11.27 7.04
C GLU A 22 2.98 -11.94 7.08
N ARG A 23 2.90 -13.21 6.69
CA ARG A 23 1.67 -14.01 6.78
C ARG A 23 1.26 -14.22 8.24
N GLN A 24 2.19 -14.59 9.10
CA GLN A 24 1.94 -14.78 10.53
C GLN A 24 1.56 -13.47 11.22
N LEU A 25 2.21 -12.35 10.87
CA LEU A 25 1.82 -11.03 11.35
C LEU A 25 0.38 -10.68 10.96
N LYS A 26 0.00 -10.95 9.71
CA LYS A 26 -1.36 -10.71 9.20
C LYS A 26 -2.43 -11.52 9.95
N THR A 27 -2.10 -12.71 10.38
CA THR A 27 -3.03 -13.65 11.07
C THR A 27 -2.80 -13.72 12.58
N SER A 28 -1.90 -12.91 13.15
CA SER A 28 -1.63 -12.89 14.59
C SER A 28 -2.82 -12.27 15.34
N GLY A 29 -3.30 -12.96 16.37
CA GLY A 29 -4.47 -12.54 17.14
C GLY A 29 -5.77 -13.21 16.69
N ASN A 30 -6.91 -12.67 17.14
CA ASN A 30 -8.23 -13.11 16.71
C ASN A 30 -8.52 -12.64 15.26
N GLU A 31 -9.56 -13.18 14.66
CA GLU A 31 -9.98 -12.79 13.31
C GLU A 31 -10.12 -11.25 13.20
N GLY A 32 -9.33 -10.62 12.31
CA GLY A 32 -9.29 -9.17 12.12
C GLY A 32 -8.28 -8.39 12.98
N GLU A 33 -7.53 -9.04 13.89
CA GLU A 33 -6.57 -8.38 14.80
C GLU A 33 -5.11 -8.44 14.34
N GLY A 34 -4.82 -8.84 13.12
CA GLY A 34 -3.46 -8.98 12.60
C GLY A 34 -2.60 -7.72 12.80
N LEU A 35 -1.28 -7.93 12.73
CA LEU A 35 -0.29 -6.87 12.90
C LEU A 35 0.39 -6.52 11.58
N PHE A 36 1.07 -5.40 11.56
CA PHE A 36 2.03 -5.00 10.55
C PHE A 36 3.13 -4.15 11.16
N ILE A 37 4.24 -3.98 10.44
CA ILE A 37 5.39 -3.18 10.88
C ILE A 37 5.47 -1.89 10.07
N ALA A 38 5.37 -0.75 10.76
CA ALA A 38 5.70 0.56 10.23
C ALA A 38 7.17 0.89 10.53
N GLU A 39 7.91 1.37 9.51
CA GLU A 39 9.33 1.69 9.61
C GLU A 39 9.56 3.17 9.34
N SER A 40 10.30 3.82 10.17
CA SER A 40 10.72 5.22 10.20
C SER A 40 9.72 6.16 10.91
N PRO A 41 10.24 7.23 11.55
CA PRO A 41 9.43 8.23 12.25
C PRO A 41 8.31 8.81 11.40
N LYS A 42 8.59 9.13 10.13
CA LYS A 42 7.61 9.71 9.20
C LYS A 42 6.45 8.76 8.93
N VAL A 43 6.74 7.50 8.61
CA VAL A 43 5.73 6.48 8.29
C VAL A 43 4.87 6.16 9.51
N ILE A 44 5.50 6.03 10.68
CA ILE A 44 4.78 5.77 11.95
C ILE A 44 3.83 6.91 12.28
N ASN A 45 4.27 8.17 12.13
CA ASN A 45 3.40 9.32 12.36
C ASN A 45 2.20 9.35 11.42
N VAL A 46 2.38 9.04 10.13
CA VAL A 46 1.26 8.94 9.17
C VAL A 46 0.28 7.85 9.57
N ALA A 47 0.77 6.69 10.04
CA ALA A 47 -0.09 5.61 10.53
C ALA A 47 -0.87 6.02 11.78
N LEU A 48 -0.22 6.69 12.74
CA LEU A 48 -0.87 7.22 13.95
C LEU A 48 -1.92 8.29 13.60
N ASP A 49 -1.63 9.18 12.66
CA ASP A 49 -2.57 10.20 12.17
C ASP A 49 -3.79 9.56 11.49
N ALA A 50 -3.57 8.44 10.80
CA ALA A 50 -4.64 7.62 10.24
C ALA A 50 -5.38 6.75 11.27
N GLY A 51 -5.02 6.85 12.57
CA GLY A 51 -5.68 6.18 13.68
C GLY A 51 -5.35 4.69 13.80
N TYR A 52 -4.19 4.24 13.31
CA TYR A 52 -3.70 2.89 13.60
C TYR A 52 -3.15 2.81 15.02
N GLU A 53 -3.44 1.71 15.72
CA GLU A 53 -3.05 1.53 17.12
C GLU A 53 -1.65 0.91 17.21
N PRO A 54 -0.70 1.57 17.92
CA PRO A 54 0.61 1.01 18.17
C PRO A 54 0.53 -0.09 19.24
N VAL A 55 1.36 -1.13 19.08
CA VAL A 55 1.46 -2.28 20.01
C VAL A 55 2.79 -2.26 20.75
N SER A 56 3.87 -1.98 20.03
CA SER A 56 5.21 -1.84 20.62
C SER A 56 6.10 -1.03 19.70
N LEU A 57 7.21 -0.53 20.24
CA LEU A 57 8.27 0.16 19.51
C LEU A 57 9.60 -0.57 19.67
N LEU A 58 10.42 -0.52 18.62
CA LEU A 58 11.80 -1.00 18.64
C LEU A 58 12.71 0.04 17.99
N CYS A 59 13.74 0.49 18.70
CA CYS A 59 14.68 1.48 18.17
C CYS A 59 16.09 1.37 18.75
N GLU A 60 17.07 2.09 18.16
CA GLU A 60 18.36 2.29 18.80
C GLU A 60 18.22 3.24 20.01
N GLU A 61 19.05 3.04 21.03
CA GLU A 61 19.04 3.82 22.26
C GLU A 61 19.13 5.35 22.02
N LYS A 62 19.98 5.76 21.05
CA LYS A 62 20.15 7.17 20.68
C LYS A 62 18.88 7.84 20.14
N HIS A 63 17.91 7.07 19.61
CA HIS A 63 16.68 7.61 19.04
C HIS A 63 15.61 7.88 20.11
N VAL A 64 15.72 7.33 21.32
CA VAL A 64 14.74 7.51 22.41
C VAL A 64 14.56 8.99 22.74
N GLU A 65 15.64 9.73 22.88
CA GLU A 65 15.64 11.18 23.13
C GLU A 65 15.78 12.01 21.84
N GLY A 66 15.90 11.33 20.68
CA GLY A 66 16.01 11.91 19.33
C GLY A 66 14.73 11.72 18.51
N ASP A 67 14.89 11.14 17.33
CA ASP A 67 13.83 10.99 16.30
C ASP A 67 12.61 10.18 16.78
N ALA A 68 12.75 9.30 17.78
CA ALA A 68 11.67 8.51 18.32
C ALA A 68 10.90 9.18 19.47
N ARG A 69 11.44 10.25 20.08
CA ARG A 69 10.90 10.88 21.27
C ARG A 69 9.42 11.25 21.15
N ASP A 70 9.06 11.93 20.10
CA ASP A 70 7.68 12.38 19.90
C ASP A 70 6.75 11.22 19.56
N ILE A 71 7.24 10.21 18.82
CA ILE A 71 6.50 8.97 18.53
C ILE A 71 6.22 8.21 19.82
N ILE A 72 7.25 8.01 20.64
CA ILE A 72 7.14 7.35 21.94
C ILE A 72 6.06 8.02 22.79
N ARG A 73 6.05 9.36 22.84
CA ARG A 73 5.02 10.12 23.56
C ARG A 73 3.61 9.90 22.97
N ARG A 74 3.49 9.90 21.65
CA ARG A 74 2.22 9.68 20.93
C ARG A 74 1.66 8.28 21.13
N CYS A 75 2.55 7.28 21.22
CA CYS A 75 2.14 5.89 21.38
C CYS A 75 1.62 5.54 22.77
N GLY A 76 1.81 6.40 23.79
CA GLY A 76 1.31 6.19 25.13
C GLY A 76 2.06 5.08 25.88
N ASP A 77 1.35 4.29 26.67
CA ASP A 77 1.96 3.29 27.59
C ASP A 77 2.10 1.91 26.92
N ILE A 78 2.89 1.83 25.85
CA ILE A 78 3.25 0.59 25.16
C ILE A 78 4.70 0.21 25.44
N PRO A 79 5.11 -1.09 25.28
CA PRO A 79 6.50 -1.51 25.39
C PRO A 79 7.39 -0.78 24.37
N VAL A 80 8.54 -0.28 24.84
CA VAL A 80 9.60 0.31 24.01
C VAL A 80 10.85 -0.52 24.19
N TYR A 81 11.24 -1.25 23.15
CA TYR A 81 12.47 -2.06 23.14
C TYR A 81 13.60 -1.23 22.55
N VAL A 82 14.76 -1.32 23.22
CA VAL A 82 15.94 -0.54 22.83
C VAL A 82 17.13 -1.45 22.69
N GLY A 83 17.73 -1.48 21.51
CA GLY A 83 18.89 -2.33 21.22
C GLY A 83 20.04 -1.58 20.57
N GLU A 84 21.20 -2.23 20.57
CA GLU A 84 22.38 -1.73 19.85
C GLU A 84 22.17 -1.82 18.34
N ARG A 85 22.81 -0.90 17.60
CA ARG A 85 22.72 -0.81 16.14
C ARG A 85 23.00 -2.13 15.41
N GLN A 86 24.01 -2.87 15.86
CA GLN A 86 24.40 -4.15 15.24
C GLN A 86 23.31 -5.22 15.44
N LEU A 87 22.72 -5.28 16.63
CA LEU A 87 21.62 -6.19 16.93
C LEU A 87 20.41 -5.88 16.03
N LEU A 88 20.03 -4.62 15.90
CA LEU A 88 18.92 -4.21 15.05
C LEU A 88 19.20 -4.38 13.55
N ALA A 89 20.43 -4.24 13.11
CA ALA A 89 20.81 -4.50 11.73
C ALA A 89 20.65 -5.97 11.33
N SER A 90 20.84 -6.90 12.28
CA SER A 90 20.64 -8.33 12.03
C SER A 90 19.17 -8.71 11.76
N LEU A 91 18.20 -7.92 12.28
CA LEU A 91 16.76 -8.07 12.01
C LEU A 91 16.35 -7.81 10.57
N THR A 92 17.01 -6.85 9.95
CA THR A 92 16.57 -6.30 8.67
C THR A 92 17.43 -6.69 7.51
N GLY A 93 18.60 -7.30 7.80
CA GLY A 93 19.65 -7.57 6.82
C GLY A 93 20.37 -6.31 6.32
N TYR A 94 20.01 -5.14 6.84
CA TYR A 94 20.67 -3.85 6.55
C TYR A 94 20.59 -2.92 7.76
N VAL A 95 21.49 -1.97 7.81
CA VAL A 95 21.49 -0.96 8.88
C VAL A 95 20.22 -0.11 8.77
N LEU A 96 19.39 -0.09 9.82
CA LEU A 96 18.22 0.78 9.91
C LEU A 96 18.69 2.24 9.88
N THR A 97 18.63 2.86 8.70
CA THR A 97 19.10 4.24 8.51
C THR A 97 18.26 5.26 9.26
N ARG A 98 17.03 4.90 9.64
CA ARG A 98 16.09 5.74 10.39
C ARG A 98 15.54 5.08 11.65
N GLY A 99 16.16 4.04 12.10
CA GLY A 99 16.26 3.41 13.43
C GLY A 99 15.01 3.18 14.28
N VAL A 100 13.78 3.35 13.76
CA VAL A 100 12.55 3.16 14.55
C VAL A 100 11.59 2.24 13.81
N LEU A 101 11.15 1.18 14.48
CA LEU A 101 10.10 0.28 14.05
C LEU A 101 8.93 0.35 15.02
N CYS A 102 7.72 0.25 14.51
CA CYS A 102 6.49 0.16 15.29
C CYS A 102 5.65 -1.01 14.81
N ALA A 103 5.35 -1.94 15.70
CA ALA A 103 4.31 -2.93 15.47
C ALA A 103 2.95 -2.27 15.71
N MET A 104 2.04 -2.41 14.76
CA MET A 104 0.73 -1.75 14.80
C MET A 104 -0.38 -2.73 14.47
N ARG A 105 -1.57 -2.53 15.02
CA ARG A 105 -2.76 -3.33 14.72
C ARG A 105 -3.30 -3.00 13.35
N ARG A 106 -3.72 -4.03 12.63
CA ARG A 106 -4.52 -3.86 11.40
C ARG A 106 -5.92 -3.37 11.75
N LYS A 107 -6.53 -2.67 10.84
CA LYS A 107 -7.94 -2.27 10.93
C LYS A 107 -8.81 -3.20 10.09
N PRO A 108 -10.08 -3.39 10.44
CA PRO A 108 -11.06 -3.95 9.51
C PRO A 108 -11.05 -3.15 8.22
N LEU A 109 -11.12 -3.84 7.09
CA LEU A 109 -11.18 -3.18 5.79
C LEU A 109 -12.59 -2.67 5.52
N PRO A 110 -12.72 -1.49 4.90
CA PRO A 110 -14.03 -1.01 4.46
C PRO A 110 -14.59 -1.92 3.35
N SER A 111 -15.91 -1.94 3.22
CA SER A 111 -16.58 -2.56 2.07
C SER A 111 -16.27 -1.78 0.79
N ILE A 112 -16.52 -2.41 -0.37
CA ILE A 112 -16.34 -1.71 -1.65
C ILE A 112 -17.30 -0.52 -1.79
N ASP A 113 -18.50 -0.62 -1.25
CA ASP A 113 -19.48 0.49 -1.26
C ASP A 113 -18.98 1.68 -0.46
N GLU A 114 -18.31 1.43 0.68
CA GLU A 114 -17.72 2.49 1.49
C GLU A 114 -16.58 3.19 0.76
N VAL A 115 -15.67 2.44 0.10
CA VAL A 115 -14.56 3.04 -0.65
C VAL A 115 -15.04 3.75 -1.92
N CYS A 116 -16.18 3.34 -2.49
CA CYS A 116 -16.79 3.97 -3.66
C CYS A 116 -17.55 5.26 -3.30
N LYS A 117 -17.92 5.45 -2.04
CA LYS A 117 -18.74 6.59 -1.62
C LYS A 117 -18.02 7.91 -1.83
N GLY A 118 -18.56 8.76 -2.71
CA GLY A 118 -17.95 10.06 -3.06
C GLY A 118 -16.73 9.96 -3.97
N ALA A 119 -16.23 8.77 -4.28
CA ALA A 119 -15.08 8.56 -5.16
C ALA A 119 -15.46 8.83 -6.62
N SER A 120 -14.52 9.39 -7.37
CA SER A 120 -14.61 9.65 -8.81
C SER A 120 -13.50 8.94 -9.60
N ARG A 121 -12.37 8.66 -8.96
CA ARG A 121 -11.22 7.96 -9.55
C ARG A 121 -10.75 6.87 -8.60
N ILE A 122 -10.85 5.63 -9.03
CA ILE A 122 -10.41 4.44 -8.29
C ILE A 122 -9.33 3.74 -9.09
N VAL A 123 -8.36 3.12 -8.44
CA VAL A 123 -7.47 2.17 -9.08
C VAL A 123 -7.80 0.75 -8.63
N VAL A 124 -7.82 -0.19 -9.56
CA VAL A 124 -7.87 -1.63 -9.31
C VAL A 124 -6.48 -2.20 -9.56
N ILE A 125 -5.87 -2.77 -8.52
CA ILE A 125 -4.59 -3.48 -8.58
C ILE A 125 -4.88 -4.96 -8.80
N ASN A 126 -4.82 -5.41 -10.05
CA ASN A 126 -5.16 -6.78 -10.42
C ASN A 126 -3.92 -7.67 -10.43
N GLY A 127 -3.76 -8.48 -9.39
CA GLY A 127 -2.73 -9.51 -9.32
C GLY A 127 -1.28 -9.05 -9.17
N VAL A 128 -1.01 -7.79 -8.87
CA VAL A 128 0.37 -7.28 -8.72
C VAL A 128 1.03 -7.86 -7.47
N VAL A 129 2.00 -8.75 -7.66
CA VAL A 129 2.65 -9.53 -6.59
C VAL A 129 3.90 -8.88 -5.99
N ASP A 130 4.48 -7.86 -6.64
CA ASP A 130 5.66 -7.18 -6.12
C ASP A 130 5.27 -6.09 -5.11
N ASN A 131 5.76 -6.24 -3.88
CA ASN A 131 5.51 -5.31 -2.78
C ASN A 131 6.02 -3.89 -3.07
N THR A 132 7.10 -3.74 -3.85
CA THR A 132 7.65 -2.43 -4.22
C THR A 132 6.68 -1.71 -5.14
N ASN A 133 6.14 -2.43 -6.12
CA ASN A 133 5.19 -1.87 -7.07
C ASN A 133 3.88 -1.47 -6.37
N VAL A 134 3.32 -2.33 -5.53
CA VAL A 134 2.12 -1.97 -4.76
C VAL A 134 2.37 -0.72 -3.90
N GLY A 135 3.49 -0.65 -3.17
CA GLY A 135 3.84 0.54 -2.39
C GLY A 135 3.97 1.81 -3.25
N ALA A 136 4.59 1.71 -4.43
CA ALA A 136 4.76 2.83 -5.35
C ALA A 136 3.43 3.26 -5.99
N ILE A 137 2.53 2.32 -6.31
CA ILE A 137 1.18 2.61 -6.80
C ILE A 137 0.39 3.38 -5.75
N PHE A 138 0.39 2.95 -4.48
CA PHE A 138 -0.27 3.68 -3.39
C PHE A 138 0.28 5.11 -3.23
N ARG A 139 1.60 5.27 -3.36
CA ARG A 139 2.24 6.58 -3.28
C ARG A 139 1.79 7.50 -4.41
N SER A 140 1.73 6.98 -5.63
CA SER A 140 1.25 7.71 -6.80
C SER A 140 -0.24 8.01 -6.69
N ALA A 141 -1.04 7.05 -6.20
CA ALA A 141 -2.47 7.21 -5.99
C ALA A 141 -2.77 8.37 -5.02
N ALA A 142 -2.13 8.39 -3.86
CA ALA A 142 -2.28 9.47 -2.88
C ALA A 142 -1.84 10.84 -3.44
N ALA A 143 -0.71 10.86 -4.17
CA ALA A 143 -0.15 12.12 -4.70
C ALA A 143 -0.98 12.70 -5.86
N LEU A 144 -1.64 11.86 -6.65
CA LEU A 144 -2.29 12.24 -7.91
C LEU A 144 -3.83 12.24 -7.83
N GLY A 145 -4.40 12.10 -6.61
CA GLY A 145 -5.83 12.29 -6.39
C GLY A 145 -6.68 11.10 -6.80
N ILE A 146 -6.16 9.88 -6.62
CA ILE A 146 -6.97 8.66 -6.63
C ILE A 146 -7.69 8.56 -5.30
N ASP A 147 -9.00 8.38 -5.34
CA ASP A 147 -9.87 8.44 -4.17
C ASP A 147 -9.87 7.12 -3.38
N ALA A 148 -9.66 5.96 -4.06
CA ALA A 148 -9.62 4.65 -3.42
C ALA A 148 -8.82 3.63 -4.23
N VAL A 149 -8.39 2.56 -3.56
CA VAL A 149 -7.68 1.43 -4.17
C VAL A 149 -8.48 0.15 -3.91
N VAL A 150 -8.71 -0.64 -4.96
CA VAL A 150 -9.28 -1.98 -4.88
C VAL A 150 -8.20 -2.98 -5.28
N LEU A 151 -8.02 -4.04 -4.51
CA LEU A 151 -7.07 -5.10 -4.83
C LEU A 151 -7.82 -6.40 -5.13
N THR A 152 -7.28 -7.22 -6.01
CA THR A 152 -7.78 -8.58 -6.26
C THR A 152 -6.94 -9.63 -5.55
N GLY A 153 -7.44 -10.86 -5.41
CA GLY A 153 -6.84 -11.92 -4.61
C GLY A 153 -5.40 -12.30 -4.96
N GLY A 154 -4.93 -12.01 -6.14
CA GLY A 154 -3.54 -12.26 -6.54
C GLY A 154 -2.54 -11.15 -6.15
N ALA A 155 -3.00 -9.99 -5.70
CA ALA A 155 -2.12 -8.89 -5.34
C ALA A 155 -1.43 -9.09 -3.98
N CYS A 156 -0.26 -8.49 -3.77
CA CYS A 156 0.38 -8.53 -2.47
C CYS A 156 -0.27 -7.55 -1.47
N ASP A 157 -0.04 -7.81 -0.19
CA ASP A 157 -0.64 -7.05 0.91
C ASP A 157 -0.05 -5.63 1.00
N PRO A 158 -0.88 -4.57 0.93
CA PRO A 158 -0.42 -3.19 1.09
C PRO A 158 0.24 -2.91 2.44
N LEU A 159 -0.13 -3.65 3.49
CA LEU A 159 0.48 -3.53 4.82
C LEU A 159 1.72 -4.42 5.01
N ASN A 160 2.21 -5.10 3.95
CA ASN A 160 3.53 -5.69 3.97
C ASN A 160 4.58 -4.60 4.28
N ARG A 161 5.54 -4.91 5.13
CA ARG A 161 6.57 -3.96 5.58
C ARG A 161 7.24 -3.21 4.43
N ARG A 162 7.55 -3.91 3.31
CA ARG A 162 8.17 -3.30 2.14
C ARG A 162 7.22 -2.33 1.43
N SER A 163 5.95 -2.69 1.26
CA SER A 163 4.93 -1.81 0.66
C SER A 163 4.72 -0.55 1.51
N VAL A 164 4.57 -0.70 2.81
CA VAL A 164 4.44 0.42 3.77
C VAL A 164 5.63 1.37 3.66
N ARG A 165 6.86 0.83 3.62
CA ARG A 165 8.07 1.63 3.50
C ARG A 165 8.16 2.36 2.16
N VAL A 166 7.94 1.68 1.05
CA VAL A 166 8.02 2.25 -0.31
C VAL A 166 6.95 3.31 -0.52
N SER A 167 5.74 3.07 -0.01
CA SER A 167 4.64 4.05 -0.07
C SER A 167 4.91 5.31 0.76
N MET A 168 5.93 5.31 1.63
CA MET A 168 6.18 6.37 2.61
C MET A 168 4.96 6.67 3.50
N GLY A 169 4.15 5.64 3.79
CA GLY A 169 2.92 5.73 4.57
C GLY A 169 1.68 6.13 3.75
N SER A 170 1.79 6.32 2.44
CA SER A 170 0.63 6.68 1.60
C SER A 170 -0.46 5.61 1.60
N VAL A 171 -0.12 4.36 1.92
CA VAL A 171 -1.08 3.26 2.12
C VAL A 171 -2.10 3.57 3.23
N PHE A 172 -1.80 4.47 4.14
CA PHE A 172 -2.69 4.90 5.23
C PHE A 172 -3.55 6.11 4.86
N LEU A 173 -3.25 6.78 3.73
CA LEU A 173 -3.91 8.02 3.30
C LEU A 173 -5.05 7.77 2.30
N VAL A 174 -5.02 6.66 1.58
CA VAL A 174 -6.01 6.30 0.57
C VAL A 174 -6.79 5.08 1.08
N PRO A 175 -8.13 5.13 1.19
CA PRO A 175 -8.91 3.96 1.57
C PRO A 175 -8.76 2.84 0.55
N TRP A 176 -8.72 1.59 1.03
CA TRP A 176 -8.58 0.45 0.16
C TRP A 176 -9.29 -0.78 0.70
N THR A 177 -9.61 -1.69 -0.22
CA THR A 177 -10.26 -2.96 0.10
C THR A 177 -9.88 -4.06 -0.89
N TRP A 178 -10.32 -5.30 -0.62
CA TRP A 178 -10.14 -6.47 -1.47
C TRP A 178 -11.46 -6.93 -2.05
N THR A 179 -11.48 -7.28 -3.33
CA THR A 179 -12.56 -8.05 -3.95
C THR A 179 -12.12 -8.64 -5.28
N ASP A 180 -12.55 -9.86 -5.58
CA ASP A 180 -12.35 -10.48 -6.89
C ASP A 180 -13.50 -10.16 -7.86
N ASP A 181 -14.62 -9.65 -7.37
CA ASP A 181 -15.81 -9.28 -8.15
C ASP A 181 -15.92 -7.75 -8.38
N TYR A 182 -14.76 -7.11 -8.59
CA TYR A 182 -14.70 -5.64 -8.71
C TYR A 182 -15.51 -5.11 -9.89
N GLN A 183 -15.57 -5.82 -11.04
CA GLN A 183 -16.29 -5.36 -12.22
C GLN A 183 -17.76 -5.12 -11.91
N ARG A 184 -18.44 -6.13 -11.35
CA ARG A 184 -19.86 -6.04 -11.01
C ARG A 184 -20.12 -4.99 -9.94
N GLN A 185 -19.29 -4.97 -8.89
CA GLN A 185 -19.48 -4.06 -7.75
C GLN A 185 -19.20 -2.60 -8.13
N LEU A 186 -18.17 -2.32 -8.94
CA LEU A 186 -17.90 -0.97 -9.42
C LEU A 186 -18.95 -0.49 -10.41
N ALA A 187 -19.43 -1.37 -11.30
CA ALA A 187 -20.54 -1.04 -12.20
C ALA A 187 -21.80 -0.69 -11.42
N ALA A 188 -22.16 -1.46 -10.38
CA ALA A 188 -23.27 -1.17 -9.49
C ALA A 188 -23.12 0.19 -8.78
N SER A 189 -21.87 0.60 -8.51
CA SER A 189 -21.56 1.91 -7.95
C SER A 189 -21.43 3.03 -9.00
N GLY A 190 -21.75 2.75 -10.27
CA GLY A 190 -21.73 3.72 -11.37
C GLY A 190 -20.37 4.08 -11.92
N PHE A 191 -19.35 3.25 -11.69
CA PHE A 191 -18.04 3.40 -12.32
C PHE A 191 -18.00 2.74 -13.70
N LYS A 192 -17.31 3.39 -14.62
CA LYS A 192 -16.78 2.76 -15.82
C LYS A 192 -15.37 2.27 -15.53
N THR A 193 -14.98 1.15 -16.15
CA THR A 193 -13.66 0.57 -16.00
C THR A 193 -12.80 0.83 -17.24
N VAL A 194 -11.53 1.16 -17.04
CA VAL A 194 -10.52 1.24 -18.12
C VAL A 194 -9.38 0.28 -17.81
N ALA A 195 -9.26 -0.76 -18.63
CA ALA A 195 -8.16 -1.73 -18.57
C ALA A 195 -6.91 -1.12 -19.25
N MET A 196 -5.82 -1.01 -18.45
CA MET A 196 -4.53 -0.56 -19.01
C MET A 196 -3.84 -1.73 -19.67
N ALA A 197 -4.02 -1.88 -20.97
CA ALA A 197 -3.49 -2.99 -21.76
C ALA A 197 -3.16 -2.58 -23.20
N LEU A 198 -2.16 -3.26 -23.79
CA LEU A 198 -1.80 -3.12 -25.18
C LEU A 198 -2.57 -4.16 -26.00
N THR A 199 -3.62 -3.72 -26.69
CA THR A 199 -4.40 -4.54 -27.62
C THR A 199 -4.64 -3.77 -28.92
N ASP A 200 -5.03 -4.47 -29.99
CA ASP A 200 -5.29 -3.83 -31.30
C ASP A 200 -6.38 -2.76 -31.21
N ASN A 201 -7.36 -2.96 -30.34
CA ASN A 201 -8.52 -2.07 -30.16
C ASN A 201 -8.33 -1.06 -29.02
N SER A 202 -7.15 -0.98 -28.37
CA SER A 202 -6.92 -0.05 -27.29
C SER A 202 -6.84 1.40 -27.79
N VAL A 203 -7.54 2.31 -27.11
CA VAL A 203 -7.44 3.76 -27.36
C VAL A 203 -6.19 4.34 -26.68
N ALA A 204 -5.73 5.50 -27.13
CA ALA A 204 -4.67 6.20 -26.40
C ALA A 204 -5.19 6.73 -25.06
N ILE A 205 -4.34 6.73 -24.03
CA ILE A 205 -4.73 7.15 -22.68
C ILE A 205 -5.23 8.59 -22.58
N ASP A 206 -4.87 9.43 -23.55
CA ASP A 206 -5.29 10.83 -23.66
C ASP A 206 -6.60 11.02 -24.43
N ALA A 207 -7.27 9.92 -24.83
CA ALA A 207 -8.56 9.95 -25.49
C ALA A 207 -9.58 10.75 -24.63
N PRO A 208 -10.28 11.74 -25.22
CA PRO A 208 -11.15 12.66 -24.49
C PRO A 208 -12.27 11.97 -23.69
N GLU A 209 -12.80 10.87 -24.21
CA GLU A 209 -13.87 10.09 -23.60
C GLU A 209 -13.48 9.55 -22.22
N LEU A 210 -12.21 9.14 -22.02
CA LEU A 210 -11.72 8.64 -20.72
C LEU A 210 -11.72 9.74 -19.67
N ALA A 211 -11.27 10.94 -20.03
CA ALA A 211 -11.23 12.08 -19.12
C ALA A 211 -12.64 12.61 -18.81
N ALA A 212 -13.59 12.44 -19.74
CA ALA A 212 -14.97 12.88 -19.60
C ALA A 212 -15.79 12.02 -18.64
N GLU A 213 -15.38 10.77 -18.38
CA GLU A 213 -16.09 9.89 -17.47
C GLU A 213 -16.18 10.49 -16.05
N PRO A 214 -17.39 10.62 -15.50
CA PRO A 214 -17.58 11.19 -14.16
C PRO A 214 -16.99 10.29 -13.07
N ARG A 215 -17.05 8.97 -13.26
CA ARG A 215 -16.55 7.95 -12.34
C ARG A 215 -15.78 6.88 -13.14
N LEU A 216 -14.48 6.82 -12.95
CA LEU A 216 -13.59 5.92 -13.70
C LEU A 216 -12.73 5.09 -12.76
N ALA A 217 -12.71 3.77 -12.97
CA ALA A 217 -11.83 2.82 -12.30
C ALA A 217 -10.72 2.37 -13.27
N ILE A 218 -9.47 2.64 -12.90
CA ILE A 218 -8.28 2.35 -13.70
C ILE A 218 -7.76 0.98 -13.28
N VAL A 219 -7.80 -0.01 -14.17
CA VAL A 219 -7.39 -1.39 -13.88
C VAL A 219 -5.95 -1.59 -14.34
N MET A 220 -5.06 -1.87 -13.37
CA MET A 220 -3.63 -2.10 -13.58
C MET A 220 -3.31 -3.57 -13.38
N GLY A 221 -2.62 -4.18 -14.36
CA GLY A 221 -2.22 -5.59 -14.35
C GLY A 221 -0.83 -5.84 -13.79
N THR A 222 -0.40 -7.10 -13.85
CA THR A 222 0.93 -7.54 -13.42
C THR A 222 2.03 -7.09 -14.38
N GLU A 223 3.28 -7.13 -13.92
CA GLU A 223 4.45 -7.05 -14.82
C GLU A 223 4.60 -8.37 -15.60
N GLY A 224 4.90 -8.25 -16.87
CA GLY A 224 5.07 -9.38 -17.78
C GLY A 224 3.76 -9.80 -18.44
N ASP A 225 2.88 -10.49 -17.73
CA ASP A 225 1.63 -11.03 -18.29
C ASP A 225 0.52 -9.98 -18.46
N GLY A 226 0.64 -8.83 -17.80
CA GLY A 226 -0.37 -7.75 -17.86
C GLY A 226 -1.68 -8.13 -17.18
N LEU A 227 -2.79 -7.72 -17.77
CA LEU A 227 -4.13 -8.07 -17.32
C LEU A 227 -4.57 -9.39 -17.95
N PRO A 228 -5.25 -10.28 -17.20
CA PRO A 228 -5.84 -11.48 -17.77
C PRO A 228 -6.94 -11.11 -18.80
N GLN A 229 -7.09 -11.92 -19.84
CA GLN A 229 -7.99 -11.63 -20.96
C GLN A 229 -9.41 -11.31 -20.53
N HIS A 230 -9.95 -12.06 -19.55
CA HIS A 230 -11.30 -11.81 -19.03
C HIS A 230 -11.47 -10.42 -18.41
N ALA A 231 -10.40 -9.85 -17.80
CA ALA A 231 -10.42 -8.51 -17.25
C ALA A 231 -10.39 -7.42 -18.33
N ILE A 232 -9.72 -7.71 -19.46
CA ILE A 232 -9.71 -6.84 -20.65
C ILE A 232 -11.07 -6.87 -21.33
N ASP A 233 -11.64 -8.06 -21.56
CA ASP A 233 -12.89 -8.26 -22.28
C ASP A 233 -14.11 -7.68 -21.51
N SER A 234 -14.05 -7.64 -20.20
CA SER A 234 -15.12 -7.12 -19.33
C SER A 234 -15.00 -5.64 -19.00
N ALA A 235 -13.92 -4.98 -19.43
CA ALA A 235 -13.73 -3.56 -19.22
C ALA A 235 -14.57 -2.71 -20.19
N ASP A 236 -15.06 -1.55 -19.73
CA ASP A 236 -15.78 -0.61 -20.59
C ASP A 236 -14.86 0.03 -21.63
N TYR A 237 -13.60 0.23 -21.27
CA TYR A 237 -12.55 0.78 -22.13
C TYR A 237 -11.27 -0.04 -22.00
N VAL A 238 -10.51 -0.10 -23.08
CA VAL A 238 -9.12 -0.59 -23.07
C VAL A 238 -8.23 0.55 -23.53
N ALA A 239 -7.26 0.94 -22.72
CA ALA A 239 -6.39 2.06 -23.03
C ALA A 239 -4.92 1.68 -22.95
N ARG A 240 -4.11 2.31 -23.81
CA ARG A 240 -2.66 2.16 -23.80
C ARG A 240 -1.96 3.51 -23.63
N ILE A 241 -0.80 3.48 -22.99
CA ILE A 241 0.14 4.60 -23.02
C ILE A 241 0.91 4.48 -24.33
N PRO A 242 0.84 5.46 -25.26
CA PRO A 242 1.63 5.41 -26.48
C PRO A 242 3.13 5.36 -26.17
N MET A 243 3.82 4.38 -26.73
CA MET A 243 5.26 4.16 -26.54
C MET A 243 6.04 4.47 -27.80
N LEU A 244 7.32 4.78 -27.66
CA LEU A 244 8.26 5.01 -28.74
C LEU A 244 9.37 3.94 -28.70
N HIS A 245 10.17 3.87 -29.76
CA HIS A 245 11.36 3.01 -29.87
C HIS A 245 11.09 1.51 -29.66
N ASN A 246 9.92 1.02 -30.04
CA ASN A 246 9.51 -0.39 -29.89
C ASN A 246 9.54 -0.87 -28.42
N VAL A 247 9.29 0.03 -27.47
CA VAL A 247 9.07 -0.34 -26.08
C VAL A 247 7.61 -0.72 -25.92
N ASP A 248 7.32 -1.94 -25.44
CA ASP A 248 5.95 -2.46 -25.35
C ASP A 248 5.27 -2.08 -24.02
N SER A 249 6.02 -1.89 -22.95
CA SER A 249 5.46 -1.62 -21.63
C SER A 249 6.38 -0.79 -20.73
N LEU A 250 5.80 -0.20 -19.69
CA LEU A 250 6.49 0.39 -18.55
C LEU A 250 6.32 -0.52 -17.33
N ASN A 251 7.23 -0.42 -16.37
CA ASN A 251 6.98 -0.94 -15.04
C ASN A 251 5.61 -0.47 -14.55
N VAL A 252 4.83 -1.34 -13.90
CA VAL A 252 3.44 -1.08 -13.52
C VAL A 252 3.28 0.15 -12.61
N ALA A 253 4.23 0.42 -11.72
CA ALA A 253 4.18 1.62 -10.88
C ALA A 253 4.41 2.91 -11.69
N ALA A 254 5.28 2.88 -12.70
CA ALA A 254 5.49 4.00 -13.61
C ALA A 254 4.26 4.21 -14.50
N ALA A 255 3.72 3.14 -15.08
CA ALA A 255 2.49 3.17 -15.86
C ALA A 255 1.31 3.73 -15.05
N SER A 256 1.19 3.32 -13.79
CA SER A 256 0.17 3.84 -12.86
C SER A 256 0.29 5.34 -12.65
N ALA A 257 1.51 5.85 -12.44
CA ALA A 257 1.71 7.29 -12.23
C ALA A 257 1.30 8.11 -13.47
N VAL A 258 1.63 7.63 -14.67
CA VAL A 258 1.21 8.25 -15.94
C VAL A 258 -0.32 8.20 -16.07
N ALA A 259 -0.92 7.03 -15.82
CA ALA A 259 -2.36 6.85 -15.92
C ALA A 259 -3.12 7.74 -14.92
N PHE A 260 -2.68 7.81 -13.68
CA PHE A 260 -3.32 8.65 -12.65
C PHE A 260 -3.20 10.13 -13.00
N TRP A 261 -2.02 10.57 -13.47
CA TRP A 261 -1.84 11.96 -13.90
C TRP A 261 -2.75 12.33 -15.07
N GLN A 262 -2.84 11.47 -16.08
CA GLN A 262 -3.64 11.74 -17.28
C GLN A 262 -5.15 11.68 -17.01
N LEU A 263 -5.60 10.68 -16.24
CA LEU A 263 -7.01 10.39 -16.00
C LEU A 263 -7.58 11.01 -14.72
N ARG A 264 -6.77 11.79 -13.96
CA ARG A 264 -7.26 12.46 -12.76
C ARG A 264 -8.40 13.41 -13.08
N LYS A 265 -9.31 13.60 -12.14
CA LYS A 265 -10.31 14.65 -12.25
C LYS A 265 -9.62 16.02 -12.25
N ARG A 266 -9.72 16.76 -13.33
CA ARG A 266 -9.22 18.14 -13.39
C ARG A 266 -10.09 19.00 -12.49
N ARG A 267 -9.47 19.71 -11.54
CA ARG A 267 -10.15 20.66 -10.67
C ARG A 267 -10.38 21.95 -11.43
#